data_23e4f7bac37c36d535cfc6e4ee6c7175
#
_entry.id   23e4f7bac37c36d535cfc6e4ee6c7175
#
_cell.length_a   1.000
_cell.length_b   1.000
_cell.length_c   1.000
_cell.angle_alpha   90.00
_cell.angle_beta   90.00
_cell.angle_gamma   90.00
#
_symmetry.space_group_name_H-M   'P 1'
#
loop_
_entity.id
_entity.type
_entity.pdbx_description
1 polymer ?
#
loop_
_entity_poly.entity_id
_entity_poly.type
_entity_poly.pdbx_seq_one_letter_code
_entity_poly.pdbx_strand_id
1 'polypeptide(L)'
;MLNDVNWSEDRSYRTGSDNEPIQFYLDGLSNSNSLDLLLGYFSSAAINVLSLGFATFLHRGGTLRMVINNILSFEDKNTIIKANEEPIPFNTLDLSNIKQIKNSLSEYNTHFFECLAWLIANKRIQIVVIKPRGQGISHFKSGLFSDGVNKVGFKASCNFTAFGLIENLEELDAYLSWENSRSSKMINRQGKDFEKFFSGEDDSVDYIDVADIEIAIK
;
A
#
# COMPACT_ATOMS: atom_id res chain seq x y z
N MET A 1 17.40 1.95 -8.79
CA MET A 1 16.51 0.76 -9.05
C MET A 1 16.44 -0.08 -7.79
N LEU A 2 15.51 -1.04 -7.72
CA LEU A 2 15.37 -1.89 -6.52
C LEU A 2 16.64 -2.71 -6.20
N ASN A 3 17.38 -3.14 -7.21
CA ASN A 3 18.63 -3.87 -7.01
C ASN A 3 19.84 -3.01 -6.58
N ASP A 4 19.69 -1.68 -6.58
CA ASP A 4 20.73 -0.75 -6.10
C ASP A 4 20.55 -0.41 -4.61
N VAL A 5 19.45 -0.85 -4.01
CA VAL A 5 19.16 -0.66 -2.58
C VAL A 5 19.96 -1.64 -1.73
N ASN A 6 20.51 -1.15 -0.65
CA ASN A 6 21.17 -1.99 0.35
C ASN A 6 20.14 -2.61 1.31
N TRP A 7 19.46 -3.65 0.84
CA TRP A 7 18.51 -4.40 1.66
C TRP A 7 19.21 -5.11 2.81
N SER A 8 18.50 -5.34 3.94
CA SER A 8 19.01 -6.15 5.06
C SER A 8 19.64 -7.45 4.56
N GLU A 9 20.78 -7.85 5.12
CA GLU A 9 21.55 -9.02 4.66
C GLU A 9 20.76 -10.33 4.77
N ASP A 10 20.02 -10.50 5.87
CA ASP A 10 19.16 -11.67 6.12
C ASP A 10 17.74 -11.51 5.60
N ARG A 11 17.42 -10.37 4.93
CA ARG A 11 16.08 -10.03 4.39
C ARG A 11 15.00 -9.87 5.46
N SER A 12 15.38 -9.79 6.72
CA SER A 12 14.46 -9.59 7.85
C SER A 12 14.57 -8.18 8.40
N TYR A 13 13.41 -7.66 8.81
CA TYR A 13 13.25 -6.32 9.39
C TYR A 13 12.41 -6.45 10.64
N ARG A 14 12.81 -5.77 11.72
CA ARG A 14 12.12 -5.82 13.00
C ARG A 14 12.16 -4.47 13.69
N THR A 15 11.05 -4.05 14.27
CA THR A 15 10.98 -2.83 15.07
C THR A 15 11.99 -2.85 16.20
N GLY A 16 12.75 -1.75 16.35
CA GLY A 16 13.81 -1.62 17.36
C GLY A 16 15.13 -2.31 17.00
N SER A 17 15.31 -2.79 15.76
CA SER A 17 16.60 -3.27 15.24
C SER A 17 17.24 -2.23 14.32
N ASP A 18 18.45 -2.51 13.82
CA ASP A 18 19.12 -1.65 12.81
C ASP A 18 18.37 -1.63 11.46
N ASN A 19 17.54 -2.64 11.21
CA ASN A 19 16.70 -2.74 10.01
C ASN A 19 15.23 -2.76 10.41
N GLU A 20 14.58 -1.61 10.32
CA GLU A 20 13.17 -1.47 10.70
C GLU A 20 12.21 -1.60 9.50
N PRO A 21 10.97 -2.10 9.69
CA PRO A 21 9.98 -2.21 8.62
C PRO A 21 9.68 -0.87 7.92
N ILE A 22 9.68 0.25 8.65
CA ILE A 22 9.44 1.57 8.06
C ILE A 22 10.52 1.94 7.03
N GLN A 23 11.80 1.62 7.31
CA GLN A 23 12.89 1.88 6.38
C GLN A 23 12.74 1.02 5.11
N PHE A 24 12.34 -0.26 5.27
CA PHE A 24 12.04 -1.13 4.13
C PHE A 24 11.00 -0.52 3.19
N TYR A 25 9.90 0.02 3.75
CA TYR A 25 8.87 0.67 2.94
C TYR A 25 9.38 1.95 2.25
N LEU A 26 10.17 2.77 2.95
CA LEU A 26 10.74 4.00 2.38
C LEU A 26 11.69 3.69 1.22
N ASP A 27 12.54 2.68 1.38
CA ASP A 27 13.48 2.23 0.35
C ASP A 27 12.75 1.62 -0.86
N GLY A 28 11.74 0.79 -0.61
CA GLY A 28 10.91 0.20 -1.65
C GLY A 28 10.16 1.25 -2.46
N LEU A 29 9.48 2.18 -1.80
CA LEU A 29 8.75 3.28 -2.45
C LEU A 29 9.68 4.18 -3.26
N SER A 30 10.82 4.55 -2.71
CA SER A 30 11.76 5.46 -3.38
C SER A 30 12.40 4.87 -4.64
N ASN A 31 12.43 3.54 -4.76
CA ASN A 31 13.15 2.83 -5.84
C ASN A 31 12.24 2.00 -6.76
N SER A 32 10.92 2.07 -6.58
CA SER A 32 9.94 1.37 -7.42
C SER A 32 9.04 2.33 -8.20
N ASN A 33 8.26 1.78 -9.13
CA ASN A 33 7.20 2.47 -9.88
C ASN A 33 5.84 1.75 -9.79
N SER A 34 5.78 0.61 -9.12
CA SER A 34 4.53 -0.01 -8.72
C SER A 34 4.64 -0.67 -7.35
N LEU A 35 3.55 -0.62 -6.60
CA LEU A 35 3.38 -1.32 -5.34
C LEU A 35 2.00 -1.97 -5.31
N ASP A 36 1.98 -3.28 -5.12
CA ASP A 36 0.77 -4.07 -4.92
C ASP A 36 0.70 -4.50 -3.45
N LEU A 37 -0.41 -4.24 -2.78
CA LEU A 37 -0.62 -4.58 -1.37
C LEU A 37 -1.87 -5.44 -1.19
N LEU A 38 -1.70 -6.58 -0.53
CA LEU A 38 -2.79 -7.42 -0.06
C LEU A 38 -2.86 -7.30 1.46
N LEU A 39 -3.91 -6.66 1.99
CA LEU A 39 -4.00 -6.18 3.36
C LEU A 39 -5.27 -6.67 4.07
N GLY A 40 -5.14 -7.02 5.34
CA GLY A 40 -6.27 -7.23 6.23
C GLY A 40 -6.81 -5.90 6.78
N TYR A 41 -5.93 -5.07 7.32
CA TYR A 41 -6.27 -3.74 7.82
C TYR A 41 -5.48 -2.67 7.07
N PHE A 42 -6.16 -1.60 6.71
CA PHE A 42 -5.61 -0.44 6.05
C PHE A 42 -6.07 0.84 6.77
N SER A 43 -5.16 1.81 6.83
CA SER A 43 -5.48 3.21 7.13
C SER A 43 -4.59 4.12 6.29
N SER A 44 -5.16 5.16 5.73
CA SER A 44 -4.42 6.19 4.98
C SER A 44 -3.36 6.90 5.80
N ALA A 45 -3.43 6.82 7.13
CA ALA A 45 -2.37 7.30 8.02
C ALA A 45 -1.00 6.64 7.73
N ALA A 46 -0.97 5.43 7.17
CA ALA A 46 0.27 4.81 6.71
C ALA A 46 0.91 5.58 5.53
N ILE A 47 0.09 6.10 4.61
CA ILE A 47 0.56 6.95 3.50
C ILE A 47 1.15 8.26 4.05
N ASN A 48 0.51 8.84 5.07
CA ASN A 48 1.00 10.04 5.74
C ASN A 48 2.36 9.78 6.41
N VAL A 49 2.51 8.71 7.18
CA VAL A 49 3.78 8.29 7.80
C VAL A 49 4.89 8.09 6.76
N LEU A 50 4.56 7.47 5.64
CA LEU A 50 5.49 7.18 4.54
C LEU A 50 5.51 8.30 3.47
N SER A 51 5.07 9.51 3.79
CA SER A 51 4.90 10.63 2.83
C SER A 51 6.15 10.94 2.02
N LEU A 52 7.35 10.81 2.61
CA LEU A 52 8.61 11.00 1.91
C LEU A 52 8.82 9.96 0.80
N GLY A 53 8.58 8.69 1.10
CA GLY A 53 8.66 7.60 0.12
C GLY A 53 7.58 7.74 -0.96
N PHE A 54 6.32 8.02 -0.56
CA PHE A 54 5.22 8.23 -1.50
C PHE A 54 5.42 9.44 -2.39
N ALA A 55 6.00 10.54 -1.89
CA ALA A 55 6.30 11.69 -2.73
C ALA A 55 7.26 11.33 -3.86
N THR A 56 8.33 10.60 -3.57
CA THR A 56 9.28 10.11 -4.57
C THR A 56 8.62 9.13 -5.55
N PHE A 57 7.85 8.16 -5.01
CA PHE A 57 7.14 7.16 -5.78
C PHE A 57 6.16 7.77 -6.79
N LEU A 58 5.29 8.67 -6.34
CA LEU A 58 4.28 9.33 -7.17
C LEU A 58 4.90 10.27 -8.20
N HIS A 59 5.94 11.02 -7.81
CA HIS A 59 6.69 11.91 -8.72
C HIS A 59 7.32 11.12 -9.88
N ARG A 60 7.81 9.91 -9.62
CA ARG A 60 8.39 9.00 -10.64
C ARG A 60 7.35 8.23 -11.46
N GLY A 61 6.09 8.54 -11.31
CA GLY A 61 5.03 7.86 -12.05
C GLY A 61 4.46 6.62 -11.35
N GLY A 62 4.80 6.37 -10.08
CA GLY A 62 4.40 5.21 -9.32
C GLY A 62 2.88 5.01 -9.21
N THR A 63 2.42 3.78 -9.22
CA THR A 63 1.01 3.38 -9.05
C THR A 63 0.89 2.38 -7.90
N LEU A 64 -0.01 2.67 -6.96
CA LEU A 64 -0.36 1.80 -5.85
C LEU A 64 -1.66 1.06 -6.15
N ARG A 65 -1.64 -0.27 -6.04
CA ARG A 65 -2.86 -1.10 -6.08
C ARG A 65 -3.03 -1.82 -4.74
N MET A 66 -4.23 -1.80 -4.20
CA MET A 66 -4.51 -2.41 -2.91
C MET A 66 -5.74 -3.30 -2.98
N VAL A 67 -5.66 -4.47 -2.35
CA VAL A 67 -6.80 -5.29 -1.96
C VAL A 67 -6.90 -5.21 -0.44
N ILE A 68 -8.01 -4.70 0.07
CA ILE A 68 -8.21 -4.41 1.49
C ILE A 68 -9.49 -5.05 2.02
N ASN A 69 -9.57 -5.22 3.34
CA ASN A 69 -10.78 -5.69 4.00
C ASN A 69 -11.89 -4.61 3.98
N ASN A 70 -13.13 -5.02 4.18
CA ASN A 70 -14.32 -4.19 4.15
C ASN A 70 -14.54 -3.30 5.38
N ILE A 71 -13.56 -3.19 6.28
CA ILE A 71 -13.65 -2.35 7.49
C ILE A 71 -12.65 -1.21 7.39
N LEU A 72 -13.14 0.03 7.32
CA LEU A 72 -12.33 1.24 7.19
C LEU A 72 -12.69 2.30 8.24
N SER A 73 -11.82 3.30 8.39
CA SER A 73 -12.19 4.53 9.10
C SER A 73 -13.28 5.30 8.34
N PHE A 74 -13.99 6.17 9.04
CA PHE A 74 -14.99 7.05 8.42
C PHE A 74 -14.35 7.94 7.34
N GLU A 75 -13.17 8.49 7.64
CA GLU A 75 -12.43 9.38 6.75
C GLU A 75 -11.96 8.65 5.48
N ASP A 76 -11.42 7.43 5.63
CA ASP A 76 -10.96 6.62 4.50
C ASP A 76 -12.13 6.21 3.59
N LYS A 77 -13.25 5.74 4.17
CA LYS A 77 -14.45 5.42 3.40
C LYS A 77 -14.95 6.63 2.61
N ASN A 78 -15.11 7.79 3.26
CA ASN A 78 -15.60 9.00 2.59
C ASN A 78 -14.65 9.49 1.48
N THR A 79 -13.35 9.32 1.67
CA THR A 79 -12.35 9.67 0.64
C THR A 79 -12.51 8.82 -0.62
N ILE A 80 -12.77 7.52 -0.47
CA ILE A 80 -13.01 6.62 -1.61
C ILE A 80 -14.33 6.97 -2.30
N ILE A 81 -15.40 7.25 -1.54
CA ILE A 81 -16.70 7.69 -2.09
C ILE A 81 -16.51 8.97 -2.90
N LYS A 82 -15.89 9.99 -2.31
CA LYS A 82 -15.61 11.28 -2.97
C LYS A 82 -14.83 11.11 -4.27
N ALA A 83 -13.84 10.23 -4.28
CA ALA A 83 -13.03 9.95 -5.47
C ALA A 83 -13.84 9.37 -6.64
N ASN A 84 -14.91 8.61 -6.34
CA ASN A 84 -15.74 7.94 -7.34
C ASN A 84 -16.96 8.74 -7.80
N GLU A 85 -17.49 9.62 -6.96
CA GLU A 85 -18.78 10.27 -7.17
C GLU A 85 -18.67 11.77 -7.49
N GLU A 86 -17.60 12.45 -7.03
CA GLU A 86 -17.46 13.90 -7.16
C GLU A 86 -16.34 14.28 -8.13
N PRO A 87 -16.54 15.34 -8.97
CA PRO A 87 -15.46 15.93 -9.74
C PRO A 87 -14.42 16.57 -8.81
N ILE A 88 -13.19 16.09 -8.86
CA ILE A 88 -12.08 16.66 -8.08
C ILE A 88 -11.31 17.62 -8.99
N PRO A 89 -11.01 18.87 -8.55
CA PRO A 89 -10.28 19.82 -9.36
C PRO A 89 -8.95 19.26 -9.90
N PHE A 90 -8.67 19.47 -11.17
CA PHE A 90 -7.49 18.94 -11.86
C PHE A 90 -6.17 19.39 -11.20
N ASN A 91 -6.15 20.57 -10.61
CA ASN A 91 -4.98 21.18 -9.97
C ASN A 91 -4.85 20.87 -8.47
N THR A 92 -5.60 19.91 -7.93
CA THR A 92 -5.54 19.53 -6.50
C THR A 92 -4.14 19.09 -6.09
N LEU A 93 -3.44 18.33 -6.95
CA LEU A 93 -2.10 17.84 -6.69
C LEU A 93 -1.25 17.86 -7.97
N ASP A 94 -0.10 18.52 -7.92
CA ASP A 94 0.88 18.55 -9.01
C ASP A 94 1.95 17.47 -8.82
N LEU A 95 1.85 16.37 -9.57
CA LEU A 95 2.80 15.26 -9.52
C LEU A 95 4.19 15.60 -10.10
N SER A 96 4.37 16.73 -10.78
CA SER A 96 5.69 17.20 -11.21
C SER A 96 6.48 17.86 -10.09
N ASN A 97 5.81 18.25 -8.98
CA ASN A 97 6.39 18.95 -7.85
C ASN A 97 6.49 18.06 -6.60
N ILE A 98 7.63 17.39 -6.44
CA ILE A 98 7.87 16.48 -5.32
C ILE A 98 7.71 17.13 -3.93
N LYS A 99 8.05 18.42 -3.79
CA LYS A 99 7.87 19.14 -2.52
C LYS A 99 6.40 19.34 -2.20
N GLN A 100 5.59 19.67 -3.21
CA GLN A 100 4.15 19.79 -3.03
C GLN A 100 3.53 18.45 -2.65
N ILE A 101 3.88 17.37 -3.34
CA ILE A 101 3.39 16.02 -3.00
C ILE A 101 3.74 15.70 -1.54
N LYS A 102 5.02 15.87 -1.15
CA LYS A 102 5.47 15.60 0.22
C LYS A 102 4.66 16.39 1.23
N ASN A 103 4.53 17.71 1.05
CA ASN A 103 3.82 18.58 1.99
C ASN A 103 2.34 18.17 2.09
N SER A 104 1.67 17.94 0.96
CA SER A 104 0.26 17.51 0.92
C SER A 104 0.01 16.16 1.62
N LEU A 105 0.97 15.24 1.57
CA LEU A 105 0.85 13.92 2.21
C LEU A 105 1.36 13.90 3.66
N SER A 106 2.18 14.87 4.10
CA SER A 106 2.75 14.88 5.45
C SER A 106 1.84 15.50 6.52
N GLU A 107 0.82 16.23 6.13
CA GLU A 107 -0.15 16.84 7.05
C GLU A 107 -1.47 16.08 6.99
N TYR A 108 -1.79 15.31 8.02
CA TYR A 108 -3.02 14.49 8.10
C TYR A 108 -4.23 15.37 8.44
N ASN A 109 -4.69 16.13 7.43
CA ASN A 109 -5.78 17.10 7.51
C ASN A 109 -6.74 16.99 6.31
N THR A 110 -7.68 17.90 6.16
CA THR A 110 -8.66 17.91 5.06
C THR A 110 -7.98 17.88 3.68
N HIS A 111 -6.90 18.66 3.49
CA HIS A 111 -6.17 18.70 2.23
C HIS A 111 -5.51 17.37 1.87
N PHE A 112 -4.99 16.64 2.87
CA PHE A 112 -4.48 15.27 2.67
C PHE A 112 -5.55 14.36 2.05
N PHE A 113 -6.77 14.37 2.59
CA PHE A 113 -7.86 13.53 2.07
C PHE A 113 -8.32 13.98 0.69
N GLU A 114 -8.28 15.28 0.37
CA GLU A 114 -8.53 15.79 -0.98
C GLU A 114 -7.48 15.29 -1.98
N CYS A 115 -6.21 15.33 -1.62
CA CYS A 115 -5.13 14.78 -2.43
C CYS A 115 -5.25 13.26 -2.60
N LEU A 116 -5.62 12.54 -1.54
CA LEU A 116 -5.84 11.09 -1.61
C LEU A 116 -7.01 10.74 -2.54
N ALA A 117 -8.14 11.46 -2.43
CA ALA A 117 -9.28 11.30 -3.34
C ALA A 117 -8.87 11.60 -4.80
N TRP A 118 -8.07 12.64 -5.03
CA TRP A 118 -7.55 12.95 -6.36
C TRP A 118 -6.67 11.83 -6.92
N LEU A 119 -5.79 11.24 -6.11
CA LEU A 119 -4.94 10.11 -6.49
C LEU A 119 -5.76 8.87 -6.86
N ILE A 120 -6.86 8.61 -6.14
CA ILE A 120 -7.78 7.51 -6.45
C ILE A 120 -8.53 7.79 -7.75
N ALA A 121 -9.12 8.97 -7.90
CA ALA A 121 -9.86 9.37 -9.11
C ALA A 121 -8.98 9.30 -10.38
N ASN A 122 -7.69 9.64 -10.26
CA ASN A 122 -6.71 9.58 -11.33
C ASN A 122 -5.99 8.22 -11.46
N LYS A 123 -6.48 7.18 -10.78
CA LYS A 123 -5.97 5.80 -10.82
C LYS A 123 -4.49 5.66 -10.45
N ARG A 124 -3.95 6.62 -9.68
CA ARG A 124 -2.61 6.51 -9.08
C ARG A 124 -2.65 5.62 -7.85
N ILE A 125 -3.81 5.56 -7.20
CA ILE A 125 -4.16 4.60 -6.16
C ILE A 125 -5.43 3.87 -6.62
N GLN A 126 -5.39 2.55 -6.63
CA GLN A 126 -6.52 1.71 -7.00
C GLN A 126 -6.83 0.75 -5.84
N ILE A 127 -8.09 0.64 -5.49
CA ILE A 127 -8.53 -0.10 -4.29
C ILE A 127 -9.62 -1.08 -4.68
N VAL A 128 -9.44 -2.34 -4.29
CA VAL A 128 -10.46 -3.38 -4.32
C VAL A 128 -10.77 -3.77 -2.89
N VAL A 129 -12.05 -3.78 -2.53
CA VAL A 129 -12.52 -4.12 -1.19
C VAL A 129 -13.09 -5.51 -1.19
N ILE A 130 -12.64 -6.35 -0.27
CA ILE A 130 -13.07 -7.75 -0.15
C ILE A 130 -13.59 -8.08 1.24
N LYS A 131 -14.45 -9.08 1.30
CA LYS A 131 -14.90 -9.73 2.55
C LYS A 131 -14.81 -11.24 2.36
N PRO A 132 -14.10 -11.98 3.23
CA PRO A 132 -14.07 -13.43 3.16
C PRO A 132 -15.48 -14.00 3.24
N ARG A 133 -15.78 -15.01 2.43
CA ARG A 133 -17.02 -15.78 2.56
C ARG A 133 -16.98 -16.58 3.85
N GLY A 134 -17.87 -16.25 4.79
CA GLY A 134 -17.93 -16.87 6.13
C GLY A 134 -17.76 -15.86 7.25
N GLN A 135 -17.36 -16.32 8.44
CA GLN A 135 -17.25 -15.50 9.65
C GLN A 135 -15.84 -14.94 9.91
N GLY A 136 -14.88 -15.28 9.06
CA GLY A 136 -13.49 -14.84 9.19
C GLY A 136 -13.26 -13.41 8.68
N ILE A 137 -12.05 -12.92 8.92
CA ILE A 137 -11.56 -11.66 8.35
C ILE A 137 -10.38 -11.94 7.41
N SER A 138 -10.16 -11.09 6.43
CA SER A 138 -8.90 -11.06 5.70
C SER A 138 -7.79 -10.57 6.62
N HIS A 139 -6.71 -11.35 6.77
CA HIS A 139 -5.61 -11.03 7.69
C HIS A 139 -4.27 -11.00 6.95
N PHE A 140 -4.30 -10.67 5.67
CA PHE A 140 -3.10 -10.53 4.84
C PHE A 140 -2.28 -9.29 5.21
N LYS A 141 -0.98 -9.41 5.10
CA LYS A 141 -0.01 -8.31 5.24
C LYS A 141 1.16 -8.64 4.33
N SER A 142 0.95 -8.47 3.04
CA SER A 142 1.96 -8.79 2.04
C SER A 142 1.91 -7.79 0.90
N GLY A 143 3.01 -7.65 0.18
CA GLY A 143 3.07 -6.77 -0.96
C GLY A 143 4.23 -7.07 -1.88
N LEU A 144 4.23 -6.35 -3.00
CA LEU A 144 5.18 -6.52 -4.08
C LEU A 144 5.54 -5.16 -4.67
N PHE A 145 6.77 -4.73 -4.47
CA PHE A 145 7.39 -3.61 -5.19
C PHE A 145 7.91 -4.06 -6.56
N SER A 146 7.80 -3.20 -7.57
CA SER A 146 8.45 -3.41 -8.86
C SER A 146 9.00 -2.11 -9.42
N ASP A 147 10.16 -2.16 -10.05
CA ASP A 147 10.75 -1.06 -10.84
C ASP A 147 10.62 -1.27 -12.36
N GLY A 148 9.82 -2.27 -12.76
CA GLY A 148 9.63 -2.69 -14.16
C GLY A 148 10.57 -3.84 -14.59
N VAL A 149 11.68 -4.04 -13.90
CA VAL A 149 12.67 -5.11 -14.15
C VAL A 149 12.78 -6.02 -12.92
N ASN A 150 13.05 -5.40 -11.79
CA ASN A 150 13.26 -6.08 -10.51
C ASN A 150 12.01 -6.05 -9.66
N LYS A 151 11.85 -7.05 -8.80
CA LYS A 151 10.73 -7.13 -7.86
C LYS A 151 11.23 -7.48 -6.46
N VAL A 152 10.60 -6.86 -5.46
CA VAL A 152 10.80 -7.16 -4.05
C VAL A 152 9.46 -7.51 -3.44
N GLY A 153 9.28 -8.80 -3.11
CA GLY A 153 8.11 -9.28 -2.39
C GLY A 153 8.35 -9.27 -0.90
N PHE A 154 7.29 -9.15 -0.11
CA PHE A 154 7.40 -9.21 1.35
C PHE A 154 6.15 -9.78 2.01
N LYS A 155 6.34 -10.29 3.22
CA LYS A 155 5.28 -10.62 4.18
C LYS A 155 5.62 -9.97 5.50
N ALA A 156 4.63 -9.46 6.21
CA ALA A 156 4.83 -8.74 7.46
C ALA A 156 3.82 -9.17 8.53
N SER A 157 4.14 -8.92 9.79
CA SER A 157 3.15 -8.91 10.86
C SER A 157 2.40 -7.58 10.90
N CYS A 158 3.07 -6.47 10.50
CA CYS A 158 2.53 -5.12 10.58
C CYS A 158 1.37 -4.88 9.61
N ASN A 159 0.27 -4.36 10.15
CA ASN A 159 -0.78 -3.77 9.34
C ASN A 159 -0.28 -2.49 8.67
N PHE A 160 -0.82 -2.17 7.49
CA PHE A 160 -0.50 -0.92 6.79
C PHE A 160 -1.30 0.24 7.41
N THR A 161 -0.89 0.61 8.62
CA THR A 161 -1.46 1.66 9.47
C THR A 161 -0.32 2.43 10.14
N ALA A 162 -0.58 3.63 10.66
CA ALA A 162 0.45 4.39 11.40
C ALA A 162 0.96 3.58 12.61
N PHE A 163 0.07 2.99 13.41
CA PHE A 163 0.45 2.16 14.56
C PHE A 163 1.31 0.95 14.18
N GLY A 164 0.93 0.24 13.10
CA GLY A 164 1.70 -0.90 12.61
C GLY A 164 3.09 -0.52 12.11
N LEU A 165 3.27 0.70 11.61
CA LEU A 165 4.55 1.15 11.07
C LEU A 165 5.49 1.79 12.11
N ILE A 166 4.94 2.37 13.21
CA ILE A 166 5.70 3.19 14.14
C ILE A 166 5.67 2.68 15.58
N GLU A 167 4.49 2.23 16.06
CA GLU A 167 4.26 2.02 17.49
C GLU A 167 4.35 0.54 17.91
N ASN A 168 3.94 -0.38 17.04
CA ASN A 168 3.92 -1.80 17.36
C ASN A 168 5.32 -2.42 17.24
N LEU A 169 5.51 -3.53 17.96
CA LEU A 169 6.65 -4.43 17.72
C LEU A 169 6.29 -5.38 16.59
N GLU A 170 6.89 -5.17 15.43
CA GLU A 170 6.54 -5.85 14.18
C GLU A 170 7.77 -6.43 13.51
N GLU A 171 7.53 -7.40 12.64
CA GLU A 171 8.56 -8.03 11.80
C GLU A 171 8.10 -8.14 10.34
N LEU A 172 9.06 -8.15 9.42
CA LEU A 172 8.83 -8.25 7.99
C LEU A 172 9.96 -9.07 7.35
N ASP A 173 9.60 -10.00 6.49
CA ASP A 173 10.54 -10.77 5.66
C ASP A 173 10.38 -10.40 4.19
N ALA A 174 11.51 -10.15 3.53
CA ALA A 174 11.58 -9.75 2.14
C ALA A 174 12.14 -10.85 1.24
N TYR A 175 11.81 -10.79 -0.05
CA TYR A 175 12.26 -11.70 -1.11
C TYR A 175 12.69 -10.87 -2.31
N LEU A 176 13.89 -11.09 -2.83
CA LEU A 176 14.41 -10.34 -3.96
C LEU A 176 14.40 -11.20 -5.23
N SER A 177 13.84 -10.71 -6.33
CA SER A 177 13.66 -11.49 -7.57
C SER A 177 14.98 -11.94 -8.21
N TRP A 178 16.07 -11.23 -7.94
CA TRP A 178 17.40 -11.50 -8.47
C TRP A 178 18.29 -12.37 -7.58
N GLU A 179 17.82 -12.75 -6.39
CA GLU A 179 18.67 -13.41 -5.39
C GLU A 179 18.82 -14.91 -5.64
N ASN A 180 17.70 -15.62 -5.78
CA ASN A 180 17.69 -17.06 -6.00
C ASN A 180 16.33 -17.56 -6.54
N SER A 181 16.28 -18.84 -6.93
CA SER A 181 15.09 -19.44 -7.52
C SER A 181 13.91 -19.56 -6.56
N ARG A 182 14.16 -19.69 -5.25
CA ARG A 182 13.09 -19.74 -4.23
C ARG A 182 12.40 -18.38 -4.11
N SER A 183 13.19 -17.31 -3.97
CA SER A 183 12.69 -15.94 -3.89
C SER A 183 11.88 -15.57 -5.14
N SER A 184 12.38 -15.91 -6.33
CA SER A 184 11.65 -15.70 -7.59
C SER A 184 10.31 -16.46 -7.64
N LYS A 185 10.27 -17.71 -7.18
CA LYS A 185 9.02 -18.50 -7.10
C LYS A 185 8.03 -17.90 -6.12
N MET A 186 8.48 -17.40 -4.96
CA MET A 186 7.62 -16.76 -3.97
C MET A 186 7.02 -15.47 -4.50
N ILE A 187 7.82 -14.62 -5.15
CA ILE A 187 7.38 -13.38 -5.80
C ILE A 187 6.36 -13.66 -6.89
N ASN A 188 6.61 -14.65 -7.76
CA ASN A 188 5.68 -15.03 -8.81
C ASN A 188 4.34 -15.52 -8.24
N ARG A 189 4.37 -16.28 -7.15
CA ARG A 189 3.17 -16.71 -6.45
C ARG A 189 2.41 -15.52 -5.85
N GLN A 190 3.09 -14.64 -5.12
CA GLN A 190 2.47 -13.43 -4.55
C GLN A 190 1.80 -12.57 -5.63
N GLY A 191 2.47 -12.37 -6.76
CA GLY A 191 1.89 -11.61 -7.87
C GLY A 191 0.64 -12.27 -8.45
N LYS A 192 0.65 -13.60 -8.64
CA LYS A 192 -0.54 -14.34 -9.11
C LYS A 192 -1.70 -14.30 -8.11
N ASP A 193 -1.41 -14.48 -6.84
CA ASP A 193 -2.41 -14.44 -5.78
C ASP A 193 -3.03 -13.02 -5.70
N PHE A 194 -2.20 -11.97 -5.77
CA PHE A 194 -2.67 -10.59 -5.81
C PHE A 194 -3.57 -10.31 -7.01
N GLU A 195 -3.13 -10.68 -8.24
CA GLU A 195 -3.92 -10.46 -9.46
C GLU A 195 -5.28 -11.15 -9.39
N LYS A 196 -5.34 -12.37 -8.85
CA LYS A 196 -6.59 -13.11 -8.69
C LYS A 196 -7.60 -12.36 -7.82
N PHE A 197 -7.15 -11.78 -6.69
CA PHE A 197 -8.00 -10.93 -5.86
C PHE A 197 -8.34 -9.60 -6.54
N PHE A 198 -7.35 -8.96 -7.15
CA PHE A 198 -7.53 -7.62 -7.73
C PHE A 198 -8.42 -7.62 -8.98
N SER A 199 -8.37 -8.67 -9.79
CA SER A 199 -9.22 -8.84 -10.99
C SER A 199 -10.66 -9.29 -10.70
N GLY A 200 -10.99 -9.62 -9.45
CA GLY A 200 -12.33 -10.11 -9.11
C GLY A 200 -12.55 -11.60 -9.35
N GLU A 201 -11.47 -12.38 -9.48
CA GLU A 201 -11.54 -13.81 -9.87
C GLU A 201 -11.42 -14.78 -8.69
N ASP A 202 -11.27 -14.28 -7.45
CA ASP A 202 -11.15 -15.16 -6.29
C ASP A 202 -12.51 -15.52 -5.68
N ASP A 203 -12.89 -16.79 -5.75
CA ASP A 203 -14.17 -17.30 -5.25
C ASP A 203 -14.25 -17.41 -3.72
N SER A 204 -13.16 -17.22 -2.99
CA SER A 204 -13.14 -17.31 -1.52
C SER A 204 -13.64 -16.05 -0.83
N VAL A 205 -13.84 -14.97 -1.58
CA VAL A 205 -14.26 -13.66 -1.08
C VAL A 205 -15.48 -13.12 -1.83
N ASP A 206 -16.18 -12.21 -1.20
CA ASP A 206 -17.14 -11.32 -1.83
C ASP A 206 -16.45 -9.97 -2.09
N TYR A 207 -16.71 -9.38 -3.25
CA TYR A 207 -16.24 -8.07 -3.65
C TYR A 207 -17.28 -7.03 -3.20
N ILE A 208 -16.83 -6.07 -2.39
CA ILE A 208 -17.73 -5.14 -1.68
C ILE A 208 -17.76 -3.79 -2.41
N ASP A 209 -18.96 -3.32 -2.69
CA ASP A 209 -19.16 -1.95 -3.17
C ASP A 209 -18.73 -0.94 -2.08
N VAL A 210 -18.23 0.21 -2.51
CA VAL A 210 -17.74 1.27 -1.60
C VAL A 210 -18.87 1.72 -0.64
N ALA A 211 -20.11 1.73 -1.09
CA ALA A 211 -21.27 2.07 -0.26
C ALA A 211 -21.47 1.12 0.92
N ASP A 212 -21.12 -0.16 0.74
CA ASP A 212 -21.32 -1.25 1.72
C ASP A 212 -20.13 -1.47 2.66
N ILE A 213 -19.08 -0.63 2.56
CA ILE A 213 -17.93 -0.69 3.48
C ILE A 213 -18.40 -0.40 4.92
N GLU A 214 -17.99 -1.27 5.84
CA GLU A 214 -18.26 -1.13 7.27
C GLU A 214 -17.31 -0.10 7.91
N ILE A 215 -17.84 0.73 8.81
CA ILE A 215 -17.00 1.69 9.54
C ILE A 215 -16.45 1.02 10.79
N ALA A 216 -15.13 1.11 10.99
CA ALA A 216 -14.47 0.61 12.19
C ALA A 216 -15.03 1.34 13.42
N ILE A 217 -15.51 0.58 14.40
CA ILE A 217 -15.90 1.11 15.72
C ILE A 217 -14.59 1.38 16.48
N LYS A 218 -14.39 2.64 16.87
CA LYS A 218 -13.21 3.05 17.69
C LYS A 218 -13.33 2.53 19.10
#